data_51ff792aaf6d22f1403566d762ea2670
#
_entry.id   51ff792aaf6d22f1403566d762ea2670
#
_cell.length_a   1.000
_cell.length_b   1.000
_cell.length_c   1.000
_cell.angle_alpha   90.00
_cell.angle_beta   90.00
_cell.angle_gamma   90.00
#
_symmetry.space_group_name_H-M   'P 1'
#
loop_
_entity.id
_entity.type
_entity.pdbx_description
1 polymer ?
#
loop_
_entity_poly.entity_id
_entity_poly.type
_entity_poly.pdbx_seq_one_letter_code
_entity_poly.pdbx_strand_id
1 'polypeptide(L)'
;MSHALIIDDNLVVSRAIQERLQACGFESFDYAWTENQALEAAIGRPPDLIVIGDSIAEGSPVDLAEELARANDAPVLVVTAHRFMLQQSLPHGATVDGPYPLGELDEVLVRLSAES
;
A
#
# COMPACT_ATOMS: atom_id res chain seq x y z
N MET A 1 1.01 8.91 -16.18
CA MET A 1 0.27 7.68 -15.90
C MET A 1 0.45 7.28 -14.46
N SER A 2 -0.62 6.82 -13.84
CA SER A 2 -0.58 6.43 -12.44
C SER A 2 -0.14 4.97 -12.30
N HIS A 3 0.91 4.75 -11.54
CA HIS A 3 1.48 3.44 -11.28
C HIS A 3 1.42 3.16 -9.78
N ALA A 4 0.96 1.98 -9.40
CA ALA A 4 0.86 1.56 -8.01
C ALA A 4 1.63 0.28 -7.76
N LEU A 5 2.26 0.20 -6.58
CA LEU A 5 2.88 -1.02 -6.08
C LEU A 5 1.97 -1.62 -5.02
N ILE A 6 1.55 -2.86 -5.24
CA ILE A 6 0.66 -3.58 -4.34
C ILE A 6 1.45 -4.68 -3.64
N ILE A 7 1.45 -4.66 -2.31
CA ILE A 7 2.27 -5.56 -1.51
C ILE A 7 1.38 -6.38 -0.58
N ASP A 8 1.22 -7.65 -0.88
CA ASP A 8 0.52 -8.61 -0.04
C ASP A 8 0.77 -10.01 -0.59
N ASP A 9 0.96 -10.99 0.29
CA ASP A 9 1.20 -12.37 -0.15
C ASP A 9 -0.09 -13.14 -0.46
N ASN A 10 -1.24 -12.53 -0.19
CA ASN A 10 -2.54 -13.11 -0.51
C ASN A 10 -3.04 -12.54 -1.84
N LEU A 11 -3.12 -13.40 -2.85
CA LEU A 11 -3.52 -12.98 -4.19
C LEU A 11 -4.94 -12.41 -4.23
N VAL A 12 -5.84 -12.90 -3.40
CA VAL A 12 -7.22 -12.40 -3.34
C VAL A 12 -7.23 -10.95 -2.85
N VAL A 13 -6.44 -10.65 -1.81
CA VAL A 13 -6.34 -9.29 -1.27
C VAL A 13 -5.67 -8.37 -2.29
N SER A 14 -4.59 -8.81 -2.92
CA SER A 14 -3.90 -8.02 -3.94
C SER A 14 -4.81 -7.66 -5.11
N ARG A 15 -5.61 -8.61 -5.55
CA ARG A 15 -6.57 -8.38 -6.64
C ARG A 15 -7.67 -7.40 -6.22
N ALA A 16 -8.17 -7.52 -5.00
CA ALA A 16 -9.19 -6.61 -4.49
C ALA A 16 -8.64 -5.17 -4.40
N ILE A 17 -7.40 -5.00 -3.96
CA ILE A 17 -6.74 -3.70 -3.95
C ILE A 17 -6.63 -3.16 -5.37
N GLN A 18 -6.17 -3.98 -6.31
CA GLN A 18 -6.03 -3.59 -7.71
C GLN A 18 -7.35 -3.08 -8.30
N GLU A 19 -8.44 -3.81 -8.09
CA GLU A 19 -9.75 -3.44 -8.62
C GLU A 19 -10.19 -2.07 -8.13
N ARG A 20 -9.95 -1.77 -6.85
CA ARG A 20 -10.29 -0.47 -6.28
C ARG A 20 -9.41 0.65 -6.83
N LEU A 21 -8.13 0.39 -7.02
CA LEU A 21 -7.21 1.36 -7.61
C LEU A 21 -7.56 1.62 -9.07
N GLN A 22 -7.95 0.61 -9.82
CA GLN A 22 -8.40 0.77 -11.20
C GLN A 22 -9.64 1.67 -11.28
N ALA A 23 -10.58 1.51 -10.34
CA ALA A 23 -11.76 2.34 -10.27
C ALA A 23 -11.40 3.82 -9.98
N CYS A 24 -10.25 4.05 -9.35
CA CYS A 24 -9.76 5.41 -9.05
C CYS A 24 -8.82 5.97 -10.11
N GLY A 25 -8.62 5.26 -11.22
CA GLY A 25 -7.86 5.76 -12.35
C GLY A 25 -6.43 5.25 -12.49
N PHE A 26 -6.00 4.33 -11.64
CA PHE A 26 -4.68 3.71 -11.79
C PHE A 26 -4.68 2.73 -12.95
N GLU A 27 -3.67 2.79 -13.78
CA GLU A 27 -3.58 2.00 -15.00
C GLU A 27 -2.45 0.99 -15.02
N SER A 28 -1.48 1.14 -14.12
CA SER A 28 -0.28 0.32 -14.10
C SER A 28 0.00 -0.18 -12.69
N PHE A 29 0.40 -1.45 -12.57
CA PHE A 29 0.58 -2.08 -11.28
C PHE A 29 1.80 -2.98 -11.26
N ASP A 30 2.52 -2.97 -10.13
CA ASP A 30 3.48 -4.01 -9.78
C ASP A 30 3.00 -4.71 -8.51
N TYR A 31 3.42 -5.95 -8.34
CA TYR A 31 3.03 -6.77 -7.19
C TYR A 31 4.27 -7.27 -6.48
N ALA A 32 4.21 -7.32 -5.17
CA ALA A 32 5.27 -7.90 -4.36
C ALA A 32 4.67 -8.73 -3.23
N TRP A 33 5.31 -9.85 -2.92
CA TRP A 33 4.89 -10.78 -1.87
C TRP A 33 5.85 -10.77 -0.69
N THR A 34 7.07 -10.29 -0.91
CA THR A 34 8.11 -10.24 0.12
C THR A 34 8.67 -8.83 0.22
N GLU A 35 9.35 -8.56 1.32
CA GLU A 35 10.03 -7.29 1.54
C GLU A 35 11.04 -6.99 0.41
N ASN A 36 11.87 -7.98 0.07
CA ASN A 36 12.88 -7.81 -0.98
C ASN A 36 12.25 -7.50 -2.34
N GLN A 37 11.20 -8.21 -2.70
CA GLN A 37 10.49 -7.95 -3.96
C GLN A 37 9.92 -6.52 -3.98
N ALA A 38 9.37 -6.07 -2.85
CA ALA A 38 8.79 -4.73 -2.76
C ALA A 38 9.86 -3.65 -2.95
N LEU A 39 11.01 -3.79 -2.29
CA LEU A 39 12.10 -2.84 -2.41
C LEU A 39 12.66 -2.81 -3.82
N GLU A 40 12.85 -3.96 -4.45
CA GLU A 40 13.33 -4.05 -5.82
C GLU A 40 12.33 -3.42 -6.81
N ALA A 41 11.05 -3.70 -6.63
CA ALA A 41 10.02 -3.15 -7.51
C ALA A 41 9.95 -1.63 -7.43
N ALA A 42 10.07 -1.07 -6.23
CA ALA A 42 10.04 0.38 -6.02
C ALA A 42 11.24 1.07 -6.67
N ILE A 43 12.40 0.43 -6.67
CA ILE A 43 13.61 0.97 -7.30
C ILE A 43 13.52 0.85 -8.82
N GLY A 44 13.11 -0.32 -9.32
CA GLY A 44 13.06 -0.59 -10.76
C GLY A 44 12.04 0.23 -11.49
N ARG A 45 10.91 0.51 -10.83
CA ARG A 45 9.82 1.31 -11.40
C ARG A 45 9.15 2.10 -10.27
N PRO A 46 9.61 3.33 -10.01
CA PRO A 46 9.07 4.12 -8.91
C PRO A 46 7.57 4.31 -9.01
N PRO A 47 6.80 3.93 -7.99
CA PRO A 47 5.36 4.05 -8.01
C PRO A 47 4.89 5.44 -7.60
N ASP A 48 3.66 5.77 -7.99
CA ASP A 48 2.97 6.98 -7.52
C ASP A 48 2.24 6.72 -6.19
N LEU A 49 1.96 5.46 -5.90
CA LEU A 49 1.27 5.04 -4.69
C LEU A 49 1.75 3.63 -4.31
N ILE A 50 1.93 3.40 -3.02
CA ILE A 50 2.26 2.09 -2.47
C ILE A 50 1.13 1.68 -1.53
N VAL A 51 0.58 0.48 -1.74
CA VAL A 51 -0.47 -0.07 -0.87
C VAL A 51 0.02 -1.39 -0.29
N ILE A 52 0.04 -1.49 1.02
CA ILE A 52 0.49 -2.67 1.74
C ILE A 52 -0.70 -3.29 2.48
N GLY A 53 -0.93 -4.58 2.25
CA GLY A 53 -1.98 -5.32 2.93
C GLY A 53 -1.53 -5.89 4.28
N ASP A 54 -2.28 -6.86 4.78
CA ASP A 54 -2.07 -7.43 6.11
C ASP A 54 -0.86 -8.33 6.22
N SER A 55 -0.41 -8.92 5.12
CA SER A 55 0.52 -10.04 5.17
C SER A 55 1.55 -9.97 4.05
N ILE A 56 2.78 -10.24 4.42
CA ILE A 56 3.87 -10.46 3.46
C ILE A 56 4.54 -11.79 3.83
N ALA A 57 5.14 -12.45 2.84
CA ALA A 57 5.72 -13.78 3.05
C ALA A 57 6.89 -13.77 4.03
N GLU A 58 7.64 -12.67 4.07
CA GLU A 58 8.76 -12.50 4.99
C GLU A 58 8.79 -11.07 5.48
N GLY A 59 9.01 -10.87 6.77
CA GLY A 59 9.13 -9.57 7.39
C GLY A 59 7.83 -9.05 7.98
N SER A 60 7.81 -7.77 8.29
CA SER A 60 6.66 -7.08 8.89
C SER A 60 6.10 -6.04 7.93
N PRO A 61 4.77 -6.05 7.66
CA PRO A 61 4.17 -5.01 6.82
C PRO A 61 4.43 -3.59 7.33
N VAL A 62 4.39 -3.37 8.64
CA VAL A 62 4.62 -2.04 9.23
C VAL A 62 6.07 -1.60 9.02
N ASP A 63 7.03 -2.48 9.28
CA ASP A 63 8.44 -2.16 9.09
C ASP A 63 8.75 -1.87 7.62
N LEU A 64 8.18 -2.65 6.72
CA LEU A 64 8.33 -2.43 5.29
C LEU A 64 7.72 -1.10 4.86
N ALA A 65 6.55 -0.76 5.40
CA ALA A 65 5.89 0.51 5.10
C ALA A 65 6.79 1.70 5.48
N GLU A 66 7.40 1.65 6.65
CA GLU A 66 8.31 2.70 7.11
C GLU A 66 9.53 2.82 6.22
N GLU A 67 10.10 1.69 5.83
CA GLU A 67 11.28 1.66 4.98
C GLU A 67 10.99 2.23 3.59
N LEU A 68 9.85 1.84 3.00
CA LEU A 68 9.43 2.37 1.71
C LEU A 68 9.12 3.86 1.77
N ALA A 69 8.51 4.32 2.85
CA ALA A 69 8.21 5.73 3.01
C ALA A 69 9.47 6.58 3.11
N ARG A 70 10.54 6.05 3.72
CA ARG A 70 11.83 6.74 3.79
C ARG A 70 12.56 6.77 2.45
N ALA A 71 12.40 5.72 1.65
CA ALA A 71 13.15 5.54 0.41
C ALA A 71 12.46 6.14 -0.81
N ASN A 72 11.17 6.48 -0.71
CA ASN A 72 10.37 6.93 -1.85
C ASN A 72 9.55 8.16 -1.49
N ASP A 73 9.22 8.95 -2.49
CA ASP A 73 8.34 10.10 -2.32
C ASP A 73 6.86 9.75 -2.40
N ALA A 74 6.55 8.53 -2.82
CA ALA A 74 5.18 8.08 -2.96
C ALA A 74 4.51 7.88 -1.59
N PRO A 75 3.22 8.21 -1.45
CA PRO A 75 2.49 7.89 -0.23
C PRO A 75 2.36 6.38 -0.06
N VAL A 76 2.41 5.93 1.20
CA VAL A 76 2.28 4.52 1.55
C VAL A 76 1.00 4.36 2.37
N LEU A 77 0.08 3.55 1.86
CA LEU A 77 -1.17 3.23 2.54
C LEU A 77 -1.13 1.80 3.07
N VAL A 78 -1.53 1.62 4.31
CA VAL A 78 -1.70 0.29 4.89
C VAL A 78 -3.18 -0.02 4.92
N VAL A 79 -3.59 -1.14 4.34
CA VAL A 79 -4.98 -1.59 4.32
C VAL A 79 -5.10 -2.94 5.00
N THR A 80 -6.27 -3.24 5.54
CA THR A 80 -6.51 -4.51 6.22
C THR A 80 -7.86 -5.10 5.83
N ALA A 81 -7.89 -6.41 5.69
CA ALA A 81 -9.12 -7.17 5.57
C ALA A 81 -9.63 -7.64 6.94
N HIS A 82 -8.86 -7.42 8.01
CA HIS A 82 -9.18 -7.86 9.37
C HIS A 82 -9.45 -6.67 10.28
N ARG A 83 -10.67 -6.59 10.83
CA ARG A 83 -11.09 -5.45 11.66
C ARG A 83 -10.20 -5.18 12.86
N PHE A 84 -9.73 -6.22 13.53
CA PHE A 84 -8.90 -6.03 14.72
C PHE A 84 -7.55 -5.43 14.44
N MET A 85 -7.07 -5.50 13.21
CA MET A 85 -5.80 -4.89 12.83
C MET A 85 -5.89 -3.36 12.79
N LEU A 86 -7.10 -2.83 12.70
CA LEU A 86 -7.31 -1.37 12.70
C LEU A 86 -6.91 -0.69 14.00
N GLN A 87 -6.74 -1.46 15.08
CA GLN A 87 -6.35 -0.94 16.38
C GLN A 87 -4.85 -0.72 16.52
N GLN A 88 -4.07 -1.21 15.58
CA GLN A 88 -2.63 -1.01 15.60
C GLN A 88 -2.31 0.40 15.12
N SER A 89 -1.52 1.12 15.89
CA SER A 89 -1.10 2.47 15.51
C SER A 89 0.24 2.43 14.77
N LEU A 90 0.37 3.31 13.78
CA LEU A 90 1.62 3.50 13.08
C LEU A 90 2.47 4.55 13.82
N PRO A 91 3.80 4.48 13.72
CA PRO A 91 4.67 5.45 14.35
C PRO A 91 4.41 6.87 13.86
N HIS A 92 4.57 7.84 14.77
CA HIS A 92 4.46 9.26 14.46
C HIS A 92 5.53 9.69 13.46
N GLY A 93 5.15 10.54 12.52
CA GLY A 93 6.10 11.18 11.60
C GLY A 93 6.41 10.38 10.34
N ALA A 94 5.85 9.19 10.19
CA ALA A 94 6.00 8.44 8.95
C ALA A 94 5.02 8.97 7.89
N THR A 95 5.45 8.95 6.63
CA THR A 95 4.54 9.26 5.50
C THR A 95 3.71 8.03 5.13
N VAL A 96 3.35 7.27 6.16
CA VAL A 96 2.54 6.06 6.07
C VAL A 96 1.19 6.36 6.70
N ASP A 97 0.13 6.02 6.01
CA ASP A 97 -1.23 6.26 6.48
C ASP A 97 -2.00 4.94 6.59
N GLY A 98 -2.76 4.79 7.65
CA GLY A 98 -3.54 3.59 7.91
C GLY A 98 -3.30 3.02 9.31
N PRO A 99 -3.73 1.78 9.57
CA PRO A 99 -4.40 0.89 8.61
C PRO A 99 -5.85 1.29 8.36
N TYR A 100 -6.29 1.13 7.13
CA TYR A 100 -7.68 1.37 6.73
C TYR A 100 -8.35 0.05 6.34
N PRO A 101 -9.66 -0.11 6.58
CA PRO A 101 -10.37 -1.25 6.03
C PRO A 101 -10.27 -1.24 4.50
N LEU A 102 -10.07 -2.39 3.91
CA LEU A 102 -10.00 -2.51 2.46
C LEU A 102 -11.23 -1.88 1.79
N GLY A 103 -12.41 -2.03 2.39
CA GLY A 103 -13.64 -1.45 1.86
C GLY A 103 -13.68 0.07 1.84
N GLU A 104 -12.79 0.74 2.57
CA GLU A 104 -12.72 2.21 2.61
C GLU A 104 -11.59 2.78 1.74
N LEU A 105 -10.87 1.95 1.03
CA LEU A 105 -9.73 2.38 0.22
C LEU A 105 -10.11 3.47 -0.78
N ASP A 106 -11.27 3.34 -1.41
CA ASP A 106 -11.76 4.32 -2.39
C ASP A 106 -11.88 5.71 -1.76
N GLU A 107 -12.44 5.80 -0.57
CA GLU A 107 -12.63 7.07 0.15
C GLU A 107 -11.30 7.69 0.54
N VAL A 108 -10.35 6.86 0.97
CA VAL A 108 -9.01 7.31 1.33
C VAL A 108 -8.30 7.90 0.12
N LEU A 109 -8.40 7.25 -1.03
CA LEU A 109 -7.77 7.73 -2.26
C LEU A 109 -8.36 9.06 -2.72
N VAL A 110 -9.68 9.24 -2.58
CA VAL A 110 -10.34 10.51 -2.91
C VAL A 110 -9.81 11.63 -2.01
N ARG A 111 -9.64 11.37 -0.71
CA ARG A 111 -9.10 12.38 0.22
C ARG A 111 -7.66 12.74 -0.13
N LEU A 112 -6.83 11.77 -0.47
CA LEU A 112 -5.44 12.03 -0.86
C LEU A 112 -5.37 12.89 -2.11
N SER A 113 -6.23 12.63 -3.09
CA SER A 113 -6.30 13.43 -4.30
C SER A 113 -6.73 14.87 -4.02
N ALA A 114 -7.65 15.06 -3.07
CA ALA A 114 -8.14 16.38 -2.70
C ALA A 114 -7.09 17.20 -1.94
N GLU A 115 -6.18 16.53 -1.22
CA GLU A 115 -5.12 17.18 -0.44
C GLU A 115 -3.88 17.52 -1.27
N SER A 116 -3.76 16.97 -2.45
CA SER A 116 -2.58 17.19 -3.29
C SER A 116 -2.77 18.43 -4.26
#